data_7cc6b96f36995682bbbe67a34f5764b0
#
_entry.id   7cc6b96f36995682bbbe67a34f5764b0
#
_cell.length_a   1.000
_cell.length_b   1.000
_cell.length_c   1.000
_cell.angle_alpha   90.00
_cell.angle_beta   90.00
_cell.angle_gamma   90.00
#
_symmetry.space_group_name_H-M   'P 1'
#
loop_
_entity.id
_entity.type
_entity.pdbx_description
1 polymer ?
#
loop_
_entity_poly.entity_id
_entity_poly.type
_entity_poly.pdbx_seq_one_letter_code
_entity_poly.pdbx_strand_id
1 'polypeptide(L)'
;MAQPIIVPGKQARTESQAPISATGQSFDLHEWSGSGPDYLHVHYSDDEAWHILEGTLTFRFADKTIEAPAGTTVFVPAGVPHTYYEAAGPTRYLIIMTPRLRELVAALHQAPHQEHRAILRQFASDMVE
;
A
#
# COMPACT_ATOMS: atom_id res chain seq x y z
N MET A 1 23.18 -13.67 9.11
CA MET A 1 22.61 -14.31 7.93
C MET A 1 21.10 -14.10 7.89
N ALA A 2 20.60 -13.73 6.73
CA ALA A 2 19.17 -13.51 6.58
C ALA A 2 18.40 -14.83 6.62
N GLN A 3 17.23 -14.81 7.23
CA GLN A 3 16.34 -15.96 7.32
C GLN A 3 15.06 -15.67 6.53
N PRO A 4 14.46 -16.69 5.90
CA PRO A 4 13.15 -16.50 5.30
C PRO A 4 12.11 -16.19 6.37
N ILE A 5 11.11 -15.41 6.01
CA ILE A 5 9.97 -15.08 6.86
C ILE A 5 8.78 -15.84 6.30
N ILE A 6 8.18 -16.71 7.13
CA ILE A 6 7.06 -17.54 6.70
C ILE A 6 5.90 -17.32 7.66
N VAL A 7 4.81 -16.78 7.15
CA VAL A 7 3.59 -16.53 7.94
C VAL A 7 2.44 -17.25 7.28
N PRO A 8 1.77 -18.19 7.97
CA PRO A 8 0.62 -18.90 7.40
C PRO A 8 -0.52 -17.96 7.06
N GLY A 9 -1.42 -18.40 6.18
CA GLY A 9 -2.66 -17.69 5.92
C GLY A 9 -3.47 -17.53 7.21
N LYS A 10 -4.33 -16.49 7.24
CA LYS A 10 -5.04 -16.09 8.47
C LYS A 10 -5.72 -17.25 9.19
N GLN A 11 -6.38 -18.15 8.45
CA GLN A 11 -7.11 -19.27 9.04
C GLN A 11 -6.21 -20.32 9.68
N ALA A 12 -4.95 -20.39 9.27
CA ALA A 12 -3.97 -21.34 9.78
C ALA A 12 -3.03 -20.72 10.81
N ARG A 13 -3.15 -19.42 11.08
CA ARG A 13 -2.31 -18.73 12.06
C ARG A 13 -2.80 -18.99 13.47
N THR A 14 -1.83 -19.13 14.40
CA THR A 14 -2.11 -19.09 15.82
C THR A 14 -2.26 -17.64 16.27
N GLU A 15 -2.82 -17.43 17.46
CA GLU A 15 -2.99 -16.08 18.01
C GLU A 15 -1.68 -15.32 18.20
N SER A 16 -0.58 -16.05 18.40
CA SER A 16 0.74 -15.44 18.58
C SER A 16 1.41 -15.04 17.27
N GLN A 17 0.88 -15.46 16.13
CA GLN A 17 1.45 -15.17 14.82
C GLN A 17 0.82 -13.90 14.23
N ALA A 18 1.63 -12.85 14.08
CA ALA A 18 1.21 -11.62 13.46
C ALA A 18 1.12 -11.76 11.93
N PRO A 19 0.35 -10.89 11.25
CA PRO A 19 0.41 -10.80 9.81
C PRO A 19 1.84 -10.56 9.31
N ILE A 20 2.13 -10.96 8.07
CA ILE A 20 3.47 -10.77 7.53
C ILE A 20 3.83 -9.28 7.49
N SER A 21 5.04 -8.96 7.90
CA SER A 21 5.61 -7.63 7.79
C SER A 21 7.10 -7.81 7.52
N ALA A 22 7.45 -7.85 6.24
CA ALA A 22 8.81 -8.15 5.80
C ALA A 22 9.40 -6.94 5.08
N THR A 23 10.55 -6.48 5.54
CA THR A 23 11.29 -5.40 4.90
C THR A 23 12.50 -5.97 4.19
N GLY A 24 12.62 -5.66 2.90
CA GLY A 24 13.69 -6.18 2.07
C GLY A 24 14.61 -5.09 1.54
N GLN A 25 15.60 -5.50 0.76
CA GLN A 25 16.48 -4.57 0.07
C GLN A 25 15.83 -3.98 -1.17
N SER A 26 15.07 -4.80 -1.89
CA SER A 26 14.45 -4.40 -3.16
C SER A 26 12.99 -4.08 -3.01
N PHE A 27 12.29 -4.79 -2.14
CA PHE A 27 10.88 -4.56 -1.88
C PHE A 27 10.50 -5.04 -0.48
N ASP A 28 9.41 -4.49 -0.01
CA ASP A 28 8.76 -4.90 1.23
C ASP A 28 7.49 -5.68 0.90
N LEU A 29 7.05 -6.53 1.83
CA LEU A 29 5.79 -7.25 1.73
C LEU A 29 5.08 -7.19 3.08
N HIS A 30 3.90 -6.58 3.12
CA HIS A 30 3.12 -6.44 4.34
C HIS A 30 1.69 -6.88 4.12
N GLU A 31 1.06 -7.43 5.15
CA GLU A 31 -0.38 -7.58 5.17
C GLU A 31 -0.95 -6.41 5.94
N TRP A 32 -1.73 -5.56 5.25
CA TRP A 32 -2.31 -4.35 5.80
C TRP A 32 -3.83 -4.35 5.62
N SER A 33 -4.47 -3.37 6.23
CA SER A 33 -5.87 -3.03 6.04
C SER A 33 -5.99 -1.51 6.04
N GLY A 34 -7.15 -0.99 5.60
CA GLY A 34 -7.42 0.42 5.65
C GLY A 34 -7.22 1.14 4.33
N SER A 35 -7.58 2.42 4.34
CA SER A 35 -7.48 3.29 3.15
C SER A 35 -6.12 3.94 3.06
N GLY A 36 -5.74 4.30 1.84
CA GLY A 36 -4.58 5.14 1.60
C GLY A 36 -4.91 6.63 1.77
N PRO A 37 -4.06 7.52 1.26
CA PRO A 37 -4.32 8.95 1.31
C PRO A 37 -5.64 9.32 0.62
N ASP A 38 -6.28 10.40 1.08
CA ASP A 38 -7.54 10.86 0.49
C ASP A 38 -7.36 11.75 -0.74
N TYR A 39 -6.17 11.73 -1.34
CA TYR A 39 -5.83 12.49 -2.54
C TYR A 39 -5.12 11.59 -3.55
N LEU A 40 -5.26 11.91 -4.84
CA LEU A 40 -4.45 11.27 -5.87
C LEU A 40 -2.99 11.67 -5.70
N HIS A 41 -2.11 10.68 -5.79
CA HIS A 41 -0.67 10.90 -5.71
C HIS A 41 0.03 10.02 -6.73
N VAL A 42 1.28 10.35 -7.03
CA VAL A 42 2.09 9.65 -8.01
C VAL A 42 3.46 9.37 -7.43
N HIS A 43 3.99 8.19 -7.70
CA HIS A 43 5.37 7.83 -7.40
C HIS A 43 6.12 7.76 -8.71
N TYR A 44 7.15 8.60 -8.88
CA TYR A 44 7.82 8.72 -10.18
C TYR A 44 8.83 7.60 -10.43
N SER A 45 9.33 6.96 -9.37
CA SER A 45 10.43 6.01 -9.48
C SER A 45 10.13 4.65 -8.84
N ASP A 46 8.93 4.44 -8.33
CA ASP A 46 8.62 3.24 -7.56
C ASP A 46 7.32 2.60 -8.05
N ASP A 47 7.36 1.28 -8.25
CA ASP A 47 6.18 0.48 -8.52
C ASP A 47 5.55 0.04 -7.19
N GLU A 48 4.26 -0.27 -7.24
CA GLU A 48 3.52 -0.69 -6.06
C GLU A 48 2.44 -1.69 -6.46
N ALA A 49 2.16 -2.67 -5.61
CA ALA A 49 1.15 -3.68 -5.92
C ALA A 49 0.36 -4.09 -4.69
N TRP A 50 -0.87 -4.51 -4.91
CA TRP A 50 -1.78 -5.01 -3.87
C TRP A 50 -2.38 -6.32 -4.33
N HIS A 51 -2.56 -7.25 -3.40
CA HIS A 51 -3.37 -8.46 -3.60
C HIS A 51 -4.40 -8.52 -2.49
N ILE A 52 -5.69 -8.46 -2.86
CA ILE A 52 -6.78 -8.32 -1.90
C ILE A 52 -7.13 -9.69 -1.33
N LEU A 53 -7.12 -9.80 -0.01
CA LEU A 53 -7.39 -11.06 0.71
C LEU A 53 -8.82 -11.12 1.26
N GLU A 54 -9.36 -10.01 1.73
CA GLU A 54 -10.72 -9.91 2.27
C GLU A 54 -11.33 -8.55 1.90
N GLY A 55 -12.64 -8.54 1.68
CA GLY A 55 -13.37 -7.33 1.37
C GLY A 55 -13.14 -6.84 -0.04
N THR A 56 -13.51 -5.59 -0.30
CA THR A 56 -13.36 -4.95 -1.60
C THR A 56 -12.65 -3.61 -1.40
N LEU A 57 -11.48 -3.49 -1.99
CA LEU A 57 -10.71 -2.24 -1.95
C LEU A 57 -11.00 -1.46 -3.24
N THR A 58 -11.33 -0.19 -3.11
CA THR A 58 -11.63 0.67 -4.26
C THR A 58 -10.39 1.47 -4.62
N PHE A 59 -9.99 1.40 -5.89
CA PHE A 59 -8.86 2.15 -6.41
C PHE A 59 -9.36 3.28 -7.30
N ARG A 60 -8.84 4.48 -7.07
CA ARG A 60 -9.14 5.65 -7.90
C ARG A 60 -7.90 6.02 -8.71
N PHE A 61 -8.08 6.15 -10.01
CA PHE A 61 -7.05 6.63 -10.94
C PHE A 61 -7.52 7.97 -11.52
N ALA A 62 -6.70 8.59 -12.36
CA ALA A 62 -7.04 9.90 -12.92
C ALA A 62 -8.33 9.87 -13.76
N ASP A 63 -8.58 8.76 -14.45
CA ASP A 63 -9.66 8.64 -15.44
C ASP A 63 -10.72 7.60 -15.09
N LYS A 64 -10.57 6.88 -13.97
CA LYS A 64 -11.51 5.81 -13.62
C LYS A 64 -11.37 5.41 -12.16
N THR A 65 -12.39 4.73 -11.68
CA THR A 65 -12.41 4.07 -10.38
C THR A 65 -12.71 2.60 -10.61
N ILE A 66 -11.99 1.73 -9.94
CA ILE A 66 -12.24 0.29 -10.03
C ILE A 66 -12.44 -0.30 -8.63
N GLU A 67 -13.23 -1.36 -8.56
CA GLU A 67 -13.41 -2.14 -7.35
C GLU A 67 -12.59 -3.43 -7.45
N ALA A 68 -11.81 -3.71 -6.39
CA ALA A 68 -10.97 -4.89 -6.33
C ALA A 68 -11.42 -5.79 -5.19
N PRO A 69 -12.29 -6.78 -5.48
CA PRO A 69 -12.70 -7.74 -4.46
C PRO A 69 -11.59 -8.74 -4.12
N ALA A 70 -11.83 -9.54 -3.08
CA ALA A 70 -10.88 -10.57 -2.66
C ALA A 70 -10.44 -11.44 -3.85
N GLY A 71 -9.15 -11.71 -3.95
CA GLY A 71 -8.54 -12.44 -5.04
C GLY A 71 -8.01 -11.57 -6.18
N THR A 72 -8.35 -10.29 -6.19
CA THR A 72 -7.87 -9.35 -7.22
C THR A 72 -6.46 -8.89 -6.89
N THR A 73 -5.64 -8.76 -7.93
CA THR A 73 -4.29 -8.21 -7.83
C THR A 73 -4.24 -6.91 -8.63
N VAL A 74 -3.70 -5.86 -8.03
CA VAL A 74 -3.55 -4.55 -8.68
C VAL A 74 -2.07 -4.18 -8.70
N PHE A 75 -1.54 -3.89 -9.87
CA PHE A 75 -0.18 -3.42 -10.04
C PHE A 75 -0.21 -1.99 -10.57
N VAL A 76 0.42 -1.07 -9.84
CA VAL A 76 0.52 0.33 -10.24
C VAL A 76 1.97 0.64 -10.55
N PRO A 77 2.32 0.77 -11.85
CA PRO A 77 3.69 1.11 -12.20
C PRO A 77 4.02 2.56 -11.83
N ALA A 78 5.29 2.84 -11.71
CA ALA A 78 5.79 4.19 -11.49
C ALA A 78 5.20 5.16 -12.52
N GLY A 79 4.81 6.35 -12.07
CA GLY A 79 4.24 7.38 -12.95
C GLY A 79 2.74 7.37 -13.08
N VAL A 80 2.03 6.42 -12.48
CA VAL A 80 0.57 6.35 -12.58
C VAL A 80 -0.07 6.95 -11.33
N PRO A 81 -0.84 8.05 -11.46
CA PRO A 81 -1.56 8.62 -10.32
C PRO A 81 -2.62 7.67 -9.79
N HIS A 82 -2.69 7.56 -8.47
CA HIS A 82 -3.63 6.62 -7.83
C HIS A 82 -3.89 7.00 -6.38
N THR A 83 -4.95 6.43 -5.83
CA THR A 83 -5.18 6.25 -4.41
C THR A 83 -6.14 5.09 -4.22
N TYR A 84 -6.40 4.71 -2.98
CA TYR A 84 -7.29 3.59 -2.68
C TYR A 84 -7.99 3.80 -1.35
N TYR A 85 -9.19 3.20 -1.20
CA TYR A 85 -9.96 3.40 0.02
C TYR A 85 -10.96 2.26 0.24
N GLU A 86 -11.39 2.15 1.50
CA GLU A 86 -12.39 1.16 1.93
C GLU A 86 -13.78 1.77 1.82
N ALA A 87 -14.40 1.67 0.64
CA ALA A 87 -15.74 2.24 0.41
C ALA A 87 -16.84 1.40 1.04
N ALA A 88 -16.66 0.08 1.12
CA ALA A 88 -17.71 -0.88 1.48
C ALA A 88 -17.42 -1.65 2.77
N GLY A 89 -16.51 -1.16 3.61
CA GLY A 89 -16.17 -1.79 4.88
C GLY A 89 -14.73 -2.28 4.93
N PRO A 90 -14.39 -3.01 6.01
CA PRO A 90 -12.99 -3.38 6.25
C PRO A 90 -12.42 -4.29 5.17
N THR A 91 -11.15 -4.13 4.91
CA THR A 91 -10.41 -4.92 3.94
C THR A 91 -9.16 -5.50 4.58
N ARG A 92 -8.58 -6.47 3.89
CA ARG A 92 -7.27 -7.00 4.23
C ARG A 92 -6.56 -7.34 2.94
N TYR A 93 -5.32 -6.92 2.79
CA TYR A 93 -4.58 -7.09 1.55
C TYR A 93 -3.08 -7.23 1.82
N LEU A 94 -2.40 -7.89 0.88
CA LEU A 94 -0.95 -7.83 0.81
C LEU A 94 -0.57 -6.59 -0.01
N ILE A 95 0.40 -5.82 0.50
CA ILE A 95 0.96 -4.70 -0.24
C ILE A 95 2.44 -4.97 -0.48
N ILE A 96 2.86 -4.74 -1.72
CA ILE A 96 4.25 -4.89 -2.14
C ILE A 96 4.73 -3.50 -2.55
N MET A 97 5.79 -3.04 -1.92
CA MET A 97 6.32 -1.69 -2.16
C MET A 97 7.82 -1.66 -1.94
N THR A 98 8.45 -0.61 -2.45
CA THR A 98 9.88 -0.41 -2.26
C THR A 98 10.19 0.10 -0.85
N PRO A 99 11.45 -0.03 -0.40
CA PRO A 99 11.83 0.60 0.87
C PRO A 99 11.60 2.10 0.91
N ARG A 100 11.75 2.80 -0.23
CA ARG A 100 11.46 4.24 -0.31
C ARG A 100 10.00 4.51 0.00
N LEU A 101 9.07 3.73 -0.53
CA LEU A 101 7.64 3.88 -0.25
C LEU A 101 7.32 3.57 1.21
N ARG A 102 7.99 2.59 1.80
CA ARG A 102 7.82 2.31 3.25
C ARG A 102 8.17 3.54 4.08
N GLU A 103 9.29 4.18 3.77
CA GLU A 103 9.72 5.37 4.49
C GLU A 103 8.76 6.54 4.26
N LEU A 104 8.25 6.69 3.03
CA LEU A 104 7.26 7.70 2.70
C LEU A 104 5.98 7.50 3.52
N VAL A 105 5.44 6.29 3.56
CA VAL A 105 4.21 5.98 4.32
C VAL A 105 4.39 6.34 5.79
N ALA A 106 5.52 5.95 6.38
CA ALA A 106 5.81 6.26 7.78
C ALA A 106 5.87 7.77 8.02
N ALA A 107 6.47 8.52 7.11
CA ALA A 107 6.57 9.98 7.22
C ALA A 107 5.19 10.65 7.09
N LEU A 108 4.36 10.18 6.17
CA LEU A 108 3.02 10.74 5.98
C LEU A 108 2.13 10.52 7.22
N HIS A 109 2.25 9.35 7.85
CA HIS A 109 1.45 9.04 9.04
C HIS A 109 1.79 9.91 10.24
N GLN A 110 2.98 10.51 10.28
CA GLN A 110 3.45 11.33 11.38
C GLN A 110 3.28 12.84 11.14
N ALA A 111 2.70 13.23 10.00
CA ALA A 111 2.65 14.61 9.59
C ALA A 111 1.23 15.05 9.28
N PRO A 112 0.88 16.32 9.55
CA PRO A 112 -0.42 16.85 9.14
C PRO A 112 -0.52 16.96 7.63
N HIS A 113 -1.74 16.95 7.12
CA HIS A 113 -2.03 16.94 5.69
C HIS A 113 -1.33 18.07 4.91
N GLN A 114 -1.23 19.27 5.48
CA GLN A 114 -0.62 20.41 4.79
C GLN A 114 0.89 20.23 4.54
N GLU A 115 1.53 19.26 5.20
CA GLU A 115 2.93 18.95 4.96
C GLU A 115 3.12 17.81 3.96
N HIS A 116 2.04 17.13 3.56
CA HIS A 116 2.14 15.92 2.74
C HIS A 116 2.78 16.17 1.37
N ARG A 117 2.46 17.29 0.69
CA ARG A 117 3.06 17.57 -0.62
C ARG A 117 4.58 17.68 -0.54
N ALA A 118 5.08 18.38 0.45
CA ALA A 118 6.53 18.53 0.64
C ALA A 118 7.20 17.19 0.96
N ILE A 119 6.55 16.36 1.78
CA ILE A 119 7.06 15.04 2.13
C ILE A 119 7.09 14.15 0.88
N LEU A 120 6.00 14.09 0.12
CA LEU A 120 5.94 13.30 -1.11
C LEU A 120 7.11 13.64 -2.03
N ARG A 121 7.40 14.93 -2.20
CA ARG A 121 8.49 15.38 -3.06
C ARG A 121 9.86 14.94 -2.60
N GLN A 122 10.04 14.70 -1.30
CA GLN A 122 11.29 14.16 -0.77
C GLN A 122 11.50 12.69 -1.14
N PHE A 123 10.43 12.00 -1.55
CA PHE A 123 10.46 10.57 -1.85
C PHE A 123 10.09 10.28 -3.31
N ALA A 124 10.52 11.15 -4.22
CA ALA A 124 10.27 11.00 -5.67
C ALA A 124 8.79 10.82 -6.00
N SER A 125 7.93 11.56 -5.30
CA SER A 125 6.49 11.48 -5.42
C SER A 125 5.88 12.87 -5.41
N ASP A 126 4.60 13.00 -5.72
CA ASP A 126 3.88 14.27 -5.60
C ASP A 126 2.39 14.01 -5.44
N MET A 127 1.72 15.04 -4.98
CA MET A 127 0.27 15.12 -4.94
C MET A 127 -0.20 15.60 -6.32
N VAL A 128 -1.23 14.97 -6.88
CA VAL A 128 -1.70 15.26 -8.23
C VAL A 128 -2.88 16.24 -8.22
N GLU A 129 -3.53 16.40 -7.08
CA GLU A 129 -4.68 17.28 -6.96
C GLU A 129 -4.66 18.17 -5.72
#